data_646e20b236b9c0d93e54edd472e7d638
#
_entry.id   646e20b236b9c0d93e54edd472e7d638
#
_cell.length_a   1.000
_cell.length_b   1.000
_cell.length_c   1.000
_cell.angle_alpha   90.00
_cell.angle_beta   90.00
_cell.angle_gamma   90.00
#
_symmetry.space_group_name_H-M   'P 1'
#
loop_
_entity.id
_entity.type
_entity.pdbx_description
1 polymer ?
#
loop_
_entity_poly.entity_id
_entity_poly.type
_entity_poly.pdbx_seq_one_letter_code
_entity_poly.pdbx_strand_id
1 'polypeptide(L)'
;RDSSTSRGLGDVYKRQTLLKKITGQLNQSTRLLTVRPDTLEFIYTKGEAKKVPVKLQGKIDLDRQYYISDVIYSPDSVMVYAPQEILDTITTAYTESVVLENLSDTTHRRISLAKVKGARFIPDFNDVTLMLDVYAEKSVEVPVRGVNFPPDKVLRTFPSKVQVTFQVGLSHFKAITAEDFFIGVTYEELLNNKGEKCPVKLKSVPRYVNHVRLNPQEVDYLIEQQIIFND
;
A
#
# COMPACT_ATOMS: atom_id res chain seq x y z
N ARG A 1 -2.05 -55.08 -9.39
CA ARG A 1 -2.12 -53.80 -10.19
C ARG A 1 -2.19 -52.68 -9.17
N ASP A 2 -1.02 -52.28 -8.72
CA ASP A 2 -0.87 -51.35 -7.62
C ASP A 2 -0.84 -49.94 -8.16
N SER A 3 -1.87 -49.19 -7.82
CA SER A 3 -1.94 -47.76 -7.99
C SER A 3 -1.32 -47.14 -6.75
N SER A 4 -0.03 -46.87 -6.77
CA SER A 4 0.65 -46.13 -5.71
C SER A 4 0.41 -44.64 -5.88
N THR A 5 -0.61 -44.14 -5.23
CA THR A 5 -0.81 -42.72 -4.99
C THR A 5 0.26 -42.27 -4.01
N SER A 6 1.30 -41.61 -4.51
CA SER A 6 2.30 -40.94 -3.69
C SER A 6 1.67 -39.74 -2.98
N ARG A 7 1.09 -39.97 -1.82
CA ARG A 7 0.79 -38.89 -0.84
C ARG A 7 2.11 -38.48 -0.23
N GLY A 8 2.40 -37.19 -0.25
CA GLY A 8 3.53 -36.60 0.47
C GLY A 8 3.46 -37.02 1.94
N LEU A 9 4.29 -37.96 2.30
CA LEU A 9 4.43 -38.49 3.65
C LEU A 9 5.27 -37.49 4.46
N GLY A 10 4.60 -36.71 5.29
CA GLY A 10 5.22 -36.23 6.50
C GLY A 10 5.52 -37.43 7.38
N ASP A 11 6.82 -37.75 7.52
CA ASP A 11 7.23 -38.84 8.41
C ASP A 11 6.95 -38.44 9.86
N VAL A 12 5.89 -38.98 10.41
CA VAL A 12 5.54 -38.82 11.82
C VAL A 12 6.38 -39.83 12.61
N TYR A 13 7.45 -39.36 13.24
CA TYR A 13 8.21 -40.17 14.19
C TYR A 13 7.40 -40.37 15.47
N LYS A 14 6.90 -41.58 15.66
CA LYS A 14 6.12 -41.89 16.85
C LYS A 14 6.99 -41.83 18.10
N ARG A 15 6.43 -41.29 19.16
CA ARG A 15 7.00 -41.15 20.51
C ARG A 15 7.82 -42.36 21.01
N GLN A 16 7.35 -43.56 20.70
CA GLN A 16 8.01 -44.81 21.13
C GLN A 16 9.43 -44.99 20.55
N THR A 17 9.69 -44.54 19.34
CA THR A 17 11.01 -44.67 18.71
C THR A 17 12.00 -43.67 19.31
N LEU A 18 11.53 -42.44 19.58
CA LEU A 18 12.31 -41.39 20.24
C LEU A 18 12.60 -41.74 21.71
N LEU A 19 11.61 -42.24 22.44
CA LEU A 19 11.77 -42.68 23.83
C LEU A 19 12.83 -43.75 23.96
N LYS A 20 12.85 -44.75 23.09
CA LYS A 20 13.87 -45.81 23.08
C LYS A 20 15.28 -45.25 22.84
N LYS A 21 15.46 -44.34 21.92
CA LYS A 21 16.77 -43.70 21.65
C LYS A 21 17.26 -42.82 22.82
N ILE A 22 16.33 -42.03 23.40
CA ILE A 22 16.67 -41.13 24.53
C ILE A 22 16.97 -41.96 25.77
N THR A 23 16.16 -42.98 26.07
CA THR A 23 16.38 -43.88 27.24
C THR A 23 17.70 -44.65 27.12
N GLY A 24 18.12 -45.04 25.91
CA GLY A 24 19.40 -45.70 25.69
C GLY A 24 20.63 -44.79 25.87
N GLN A 25 20.44 -43.49 25.90
CA GLN A 25 21.53 -42.49 26.10
C GLN A 25 21.57 -41.91 27.53
N LEU A 26 20.58 -42.25 28.36
CA LEU A 26 20.53 -41.80 29.76
C LEU A 26 21.24 -42.76 30.68
N ASN A 27 21.85 -42.23 31.76
CA ASN A 27 22.43 -43.05 32.82
C ASN A 27 21.42 -43.94 33.49
N GLN A 28 21.84 -45.10 33.95
CA GLN A 28 20.97 -46.12 34.58
C GLN A 28 20.15 -45.62 35.78
N SER A 29 20.59 -44.50 36.41
CA SER A 29 19.90 -43.89 37.53
C SER A 29 18.86 -42.82 37.12
N THR A 30 18.71 -42.49 35.82
CA THR A 30 17.85 -41.43 35.33
C THR A 30 16.60 -42.03 34.67
N ARG A 31 15.40 -41.63 35.14
CA ARG A 31 14.14 -42.10 34.61
C ARG A 31 13.49 -41.00 33.81
N LEU A 32 13.20 -41.25 32.51
CA LEU A 32 12.47 -40.35 31.64
C LEU A 32 10.98 -40.34 32.03
N LEU A 33 10.45 -39.19 32.48
CA LEU A 33 9.06 -39.05 32.92
C LEU A 33 8.13 -38.68 31.77
N THR A 34 8.50 -37.70 30.96
CA THR A 34 7.70 -37.25 29.81
C THR A 34 8.53 -36.55 28.76
N VAL A 35 8.09 -36.58 27.51
CA VAL A 35 8.64 -35.84 26.38
C VAL A 35 7.54 -34.99 25.74
N ARG A 36 7.80 -33.72 25.50
CA ARG A 36 6.89 -32.80 24.79
C ARG A 36 7.64 -32.06 23.69
N PRO A 37 7.10 -31.91 22.48
CA PRO A 37 5.82 -32.50 22.00
C PRO A 37 5.94 -34.03 21.80
N ASP A 38 4.80 -34.73 21.84
CA ASP A 38 4.72 -36.17 21.66
C ASP A 38 4.87 -36.63 20.20
N THR A 39 4.74 -35.72 19.27
CA THR A 39 4.81 -35.95 17.82
C THR A 39 5.67 -34.85 17.21
N LEU A 40 6.68 -35.22 16.43
CA LEU A 40 7.48 -34.30 15.61
C LEU A 40 7.04 -34.48 14.16
N GLU A 41 6.42 -33.47 13.60
CA GLU A 41 6.07 -33.44 12.18
C GLU A 41 7.21 -32.79 11.40
N PHE A 42 7.85 -33.54 10.50
CA PHE A 42 8.78 -33.02 9.52
C PHE A 42 8.08 -32.90 8.17
N ILE A 43 7.87 -31.70 7.72
CA ILE A 43 7.37 -31.47 6.37
C ILE A 43 8.59 -31.43 5.44
N TYR A 44 8.79 -32.51 4.72
CA TYR A 44 9.83 -32.61 3.70
C TYR A 44 9.23 -32.21 2.35
N THR A 45 9.59 -31.02 1.85
CA THR A 45 9.18 -30.61 0.50
C THR A 45 10.37 -30.77 -0.45
N LYS A 46 10.12 -31.34 -1.62
CA LYS A 46 11.10 -31.41 -2.70
C LYS A 46 11.26 -30.04 -3.35
N GLY A 47 11.76 -29.05 -2.57
CA GLY A 47 12.45 -27.93 -3.12
C GLY A 47 11.69 -26.91 -3.96
N GLU A 48 10.37 -26.93 -4.04
CA GLU A 48 9.67 -25.85 -4.71
C GLU A 48 9.51 -24.67 -3.76
N ALA A 49 9.92 -23.52 -4.24
CA ALA A 49 9.89 -22.28 -3.49
C ALA A 49 9.32 -21.16 -4.34
N LYS A 50 8.52 -20.31 -3.73
CA LYS A 50 7.92 -19.15 -4.37
C LYS A 50 8.22 -17.89 -3.55
N LYS A 51 8.60 -16.82 -4.22
CA LYS A 51 8.75 -15.52 -3.59
C LYS A 51 7.39 -14.81 -3.55
N VAL A 52 6.97 -14.37 -2.36
CA VAL A 52 5.69 -13.68 -2.17
C VAL A 52 5.88 -12.40 -1.37
N PRO A 53 5.12 -11.33 -1.69
CA PRO A 53 5.17 -10.08 -0.94
C PRO A 53 4.61 -10.26 0.47
N VAL A 54 5.09 -9.44 1.40
CA VAL A 54 4.58 -9.40 2.77
C VAL A 54 3.52 -8.31 2.88
N LYS A 55 2.46 -8.57 3.66
CA LYS A 55 1.46 -7.57 4.05
C LYS A 55 1.13 -7.65 5.52
N LEU A 56 0.99 -6.49 6.14
CA LEU A 56 0.57 -6.35 7.52
C LEU A 56 -0.92 -6.70 7.66
N GLN A 57 -1.25 -7.47 8.71
CA GLN A 57 -2.62 -7.79 9.09
C GLN A 57 -2.89 -7.31 10.51
N GLY A 58 -4.04 -6.66 10.73
CA GLY A 58 -4.43 -6.22 12.07
C GLY A 58 -5.21 -4.93 12.07
N LYS A 59 -5.42 -4.41 13.26
CA LYS A 59 -6.09 -3.14 13.52
C LYS A 59 -5.06 -2.10 13.91
N ILE A 60 -5.07 -0.96 13.22
CA ILE A 60 -4.20 0.17 13.49
C ILE A 60 -5.10 1.37 13.75
N ASP A 61 -5.08 1.85 14.99
CA ASP A 61 -5.76 3.08 15.40
C ASP A 61 -4.70 4.18 15.52
N LEU A 62 -4.91 5.26 14.80
CA LEU A 62 -4.03 6.44 14.79
C LEU A 62 -4.61 7.50 15.73
N ASP A 63 -3.73 8.30 16.33
CA ASP A 63 -4.15 9.53 16.99
C ASP A 63 -4.72 10.53 15.96
N ARG A 64 -5.52 11.45 16.44
CA ARG A 64 -6.19 12.44 15.58
C ARG A 64 -5.15 13.23 14.77
N GLN A 65 -5.48 13.53 13.52
CA GLN A 65 -4.65 14.27 12.57
C GLN A 65 -3.50 13.47 11.92
N TYR A 66 -3.18 12.27 12.43
CA TYR A 66 -2.17 11.41 11.84
C TYR A 66 -2.75 10.49 10.78
N TYR A 67 -1.93 10.14 9.81
CA TYR A 67 -2.23 9.11 8.82
C TYR A 67 -0.96 8.32 8.48
N ILE A 68 -1.15 7.11 7.97
CA ILE A 68 -0.03 6.30 7.50
C ILE A 68 0.37 6.83 6.13
N SER A 69 1.54 7.45 6.04
CA SER A 69 2.09 7.95 4.79
C SER A 69 2.72 6.85 3.95
N ASP A 70 3.33 5.85 4.61
CA ASP A 70 3.93 4.69 3.96
C ASP A 70 4.06 3.51 4.93
N VAL A 71 4.12 2.29 4.37
CA VAL A 71 4.38 1.06 5.13
C VAL A 71 5.56 0.35 4.49
N ILE A 72 6.68 0.33 5.20
CA ILE A 72 7.91 -0.30 4.73
C ILE A 72 8.03 -1.70 5.35
N TYR A 73 8.22 -2.69 4.51
CA TYR A 73 8.46 -4.07 4.90
C TYR A 73 9.93 -4.44 4.68
N SER A 74 10.58 -5.04 5.65
CA SER A 74 11.95 -5.51 5.55
C SER A 74 12.08 -6.96 6.03
N PRO A 75 12.27 -7.91 5.09
CA PRO A 75 12.28 -7.77 3.63
C PRO A 75 10.88 -7.49 3.05
N ASP A 76 10.79 -6.90 1.85
CA ASP A 76 9.52 -6.65 1.14
C ASP A 76 8.80 -7.93 0.73
N SER A 77 9.55 -9.00 0.57
CA SER A 77 9.07 -10.32 0.13
C SER A 77 9.83 -11.42 0.84
N VAL A 78 9.17 -12.56 1.02
CA VAL A 78 9.75 -13.76 1.66
C VAL A 78 9.63 -14.98 0.74
N MET A 79 10.50 -15.96 0.98
CA MET A 79 10.40 -17.25 0.31
C MET A 79 9.45 -18.16 1.05
N VAL A 80 8.49 -18.72 0.34
CA VAL A 80 7.60 -19.76 0.86
C VAL A 80 7.96 -21.12 0.26
N TYR A 81 8.10 -22.11 1.12
CA TYR A 81 8.38 -23.49 0.79
C TYR A 81 7.16 -24.35 1.14
N ALA A 82 6.58 -24.99 0.15
CA ALA A 82 5.41 -25.84 0.32
C ALA A 82 5.27 -26.80 -0.88
N PRO A 83 4.40 -27.83 -0.81
CA PRO A 83 3.94 -28.56 -1.99
C PRO A 83 3.28 -27.62 -3.00
N GLN A 84 3.36 -27.95 -4.30
CA GLN A 84 2.85 -27.11 -5.40
C GLN A 84 1.40 -26.68 -5.21
N GLU A 85 0.55 -27.60 -4.80
CA GLU A 85 -0.89 -27.35 -4.55
C GLU A 85 -1.11 -26.22 -3.53
N ILE A 86 -0.23 -26.11 -2.52
CA ILE A 86 -0.28 -25.06 -1.50
C ILE A 86 0.37 -23.78 -2.03
N LEU A 87 1.50 -23.87 -2.76
CA LEU A 87 2.17 -22.72 -3.35
C LEU A 87 1.27 -21.94 -4.32
N ASP A 88 0.43 -22.66 -5.06
CA ASP A 88 -0.51 -22.03 -6.02
C ASP A 88 -1.57 -21.17 -5.31
N THR A 89 -1.92 -21.52 -4.07
CA THR A 89 -2.88 -20.77 -3.27
C THR A 89 -2.28 -19.56 -2.55
N ILE A 90 -0.94 -19.56 -2.31
CA ILE A 90 -0.27 -18.50 -1.56
C ILE A 90 0.22 -17.42 -2.53
N THR A 91 -0.42 -16.28 -2.51
CA THR A 91 -0.03 -15.09 -3.29
C THR A 91 0.64 -14.01 -2.44
N THR A 92 0.42 -14.04 -1.12
CA THR A 92 0.88 -13.02 -0.18
C THR A 92 1.17 -13.67 1.17
N ALA A 93 2.26 -13.27 1.81
CA ALA A 93 2.54 -13.63 3.20
C ALA A 93 1.98 -12.55 4.13
N TYR A 94 1.06 -12.93 5.00
CA TYR A 94 0.49 -12.02 5.99
C TYR A 94 1.25 -12.13 7.30
N THR A 95 1.38 -11.03 8.03
CA THR A 95 1.85 -11.06 9.41
C THR A 95 0.79 -11.67 10.32
N GLU A 96 1.19 -12.10 11.51
CA GLU A 96 0.23 -12.32 12.60
C GLU A 96 -0.56 -11.03 12.84
N SER A 97 -1.82 -11.18 13.28
CA SER A 97 -2.69 -10.04 13.52
C SER A 97 -2.16 -9.20 14.70
N VAL A 98 -1.95 -7.92 14.44
CA VAL A 98 -1.52 -6.95 15.45
C VAL A 98 -2.61 -5.96 15.78
N VAL A 99 -2.61 -5.45 17.01
CA VAL A 99 -3.44 -4.32 17.41
C VAL A 99 -2.49 -3.23 17.87
N LEU A 100 -2.51 -2.10 17.18
CA LEU A 100 -1.71 -0.92 17.49
C LEU A 100 -2.68 0.24 17.73
N GLU A 101 -2.57 0.89 18.87
CA GLU A 101 -3.50 1.93 19.29
C GLU A 101 -2.75 3.24 19.57
N ASN A 102 -3.44 4.36 19.28
CA ASN A 102 -2.96 5.72 19.56
C ASN A 102 -1.57 6.03 18.99
N LEU A 103 -1.31 5.59 17.75
CA LEU A 103 -0.04 5.89 17.12
C LEU A 103 0.04 7.36 16.73
N SER A 104 1.11 8.02 17.17
CA SER A 104 1.44 9.43 16.88
C SER A 104 2.83 9.61 16.27
N ASP A 105 3.64 8.55 16.22
CA ASP A 105 5.00 8.56 15.70
C ASP A 105 5.28 7.38 14.80
N THR A 106 6.28 7.52 13.93
CA THR A 106 6.80 6.42 13.12
C THR A 106 7.15 5.23 14.01
N THR A 107 6.53 4.11 13.74
CA THR A 107 6.62 2.92 14.58
C THR A 107 7.29 1.78 13.84
N HIS A 108 8.30 1.18 14.49
CA HIS A 108 9.00 -0.01 14.01
C HIS A 108 8.57 -1.22 14.83
N ARG A 109 8.18 -2.29 14.17
CA ARG A 109 7.78 -3.54 14.83
C ARG A 109 8.33 -4.74 14.08
N ARG A 110 8.91 -5.69 14.83
CA ARG A 110 9.19 -7.04 14.34
C ARG A 110 7.98 -7.91 14.61
N ILE A 111 7.42 -8.48 13.57
CA ILE A 111 6.18 -9.26 13.62
C ILE A 111 6.39 -10.59 12.92
N SER A 112 5.98 -11.68 13.55
CA SER A 112 5.99 -13.02 12.94
C SER A 112 5.01 -13.09 11.79
N LEU A 113 5.30 -13.93 10.80
CA LEU A 113 4.35 -14.23 9.73
C LEU A 113 3.31 -15.23 10.21
N ALA A 114 2.09 -15.06 9.75
CA ALA A 114 0.99 -15.98 10.05
C ALA A 114 1.29 -17.38 9.49
N LYS A 115 1.16 -18.39 10.33
CA LYS A 115 1.47 -19.77 9.95
C LYS A 115 0.41 -20.33 8.99
N VAL A 116 0.85 -20.84 7.87
CA VAL A 116 0.01 -21.58 6.91
C VAL A 116 0.34 -23.05 7.03
N LYS A 117 -0.69 -23.87 7.23
CA LYS A 117 -0.51 -25.33 7.36
C LYS A 117 0.12 -25.92 6.09
N GLY A 118 1.23 -26.60 6.25
CA GLY A 118 1.96 -27.21 5.14
C GLY A 118 2.90 -26.26 4.39
N ALA A 119 3.01 -25.01 4.79
CA ALA A 119 3.94 -24.04 4.23
C ALA A 119 4.92 -23.50 5.30
N ARG A 120 6.11 -23.13 4.84
CA ARG A 120 7.15 -22.50 5.67
C ARG A 120 7.65 -21.24 4.99
N PHE A 121 7.63 -20.13 5.69
CA PHE A 121 8.19 -18.85 5.25
C PHE A 121 9.62 -18.68 5.74
N ILE A 122 10.48 -18.11 4.91
CA ILE A 122 11.87 -17.77 5.27
C ILE A 122 12.18 -16.37 4.75
N PRO A 123 12.49 -15.43 5.65
CA PRO A 123 12.35 -15.51 7.10
C PRO A 123 10.89 -15.66 7.53
N ASP A 124 10.65 -16.13 8.76
CA ASP A 124 9.32 -16.31 9.36
C ASP A 124 8.82 -15.09 10.14
N PHE A 125 9.55 -13.99 10.03
CA PHE A 125 9.22 -12.67 10.61
C PHE A 125 9.45 -11.57 9.57
N ASN A 126 8.92 -10.40 9.85
CA ASN A 126 9.15 -9.18 9.08
C ASN A 126 9.31 -7.97 10.00
N ASP A 127 10.25 -7.10 9.68
CA ASP A 127 10.37 -5.80 10.32
C ASP A 127 9.50 -4.81 9.55
N VAL A 128 8.40 -4.40 10.17
CA VAL A 128 7.43 -3.47 9.59
C VAL A 128 7.65 -2.09 10.17
N THR A 129 7.79 -1.10 9.30
CA THR A 129 7.85 0.31 9.68
C THR A 129 6.60 1.02 9.17
N LEU A 130 5.81 1.55 10.09
CA LEU A 130 4.69 2.43 9.80
C LEU A 130 5.18 3.87 9.84
N MET A 131 5.27 4.51 8.68
CA MET A 131 5.61 5.93 8.60
C MET A 131 4.34 6.75 8.77
N LEU A 132 4.34 7.63 9.77
CA LEU A 132 3.23 8.50 10.07
C LEU A 132 3.52 9.92 9.64
N ASP A 133 2.49 10.62 9.21
CA ASP A 133 2.55 12.04 8.88
C ASP A 133 1.26 12.73 9.35
N VAL A 134 1.29 14.05 9.43
CA VAL A 134 0.16 14.89 9.87
C VAL A 134 -0.42 15.62 8.68
N TYR A 135 -1.74 15.62 8.56
CA TYR A 135 -2.42 16.44 7.55
C TYR A 135 -2.35 17.92 7.89
N ALA A 136 -1.96 18.73 6.92
CA ALA A 136 -2.06 20.18 6.94
C ALA A 136 -2.92 20.67 5.79
N GLU A 137 -3.69 21.72 5.99
CA GLU A 137 -4.43 22.40 4.92
C GLU A 137 -3.55 23.46 4.27
N LYS A 138 -3.53 23.49 2.94
CA LYS A 138 -2.78 24.44 2.13
C LYS A 138 -3.68 25.02 1.04
N SER A 139 -3.45 26.30 0.72
CA SER A 139 -4.10 26.95 -0.40
C SER A 139 -3.06 27.51 -1.35
N VAL A 140 -3.32 27.38 -2.64
CA VAL A 140 -2.49 27.95 -3.72
C VAL A 140 -3.38 28.61 -4.76
N GLU A 141 -2.87 29.62 -5.45
CA GLU A 141 -3.56 30.30 -6.55
C GLU A 141 -3.12 29.69 -7.88
N VAL A 142 -4.04 29.05 -8.58
CA VAL A 142 -3.79 28.37 -9.85
C VAL A 142 -4.44 29.15 -10.98
N PRO A 143 -3.70 29.53 -12.04
CA PRO A 143 -4.26 30.23 -13.18
C PRO A 143 -5.20 29.33 -13.99
N VAL A 144 -6.30 29.92 -14.46
CA VAL A 144 -7.20 29.23 -15.40
C VAL A 144 -6.64 29.40 -16.82
N ARG A 145 -6.44 28.28 -17.51
CA ARG A 145 -5.84 28.26 -18.85
C ARG A 145 -6.82 27.74 -19.89
N GLY A 146 -6.80 28.38 -21.05
CA GLY A 146 -7.49 27.89 -22.23
C GLY A 146 -6.78 26.68 -22.83
N VAL A 147 -7.52 25.66 -23.21
CA VAL A 147 -7.02 24.44 -23.83
C VAL A 147 -7.67 24.27 -25.18
N ASN A 148 -6.90 23.91 -26.21
CA ASN A 148 -7.35 23.71 -27.59
C ASN A 148 -8.10 24.92 -28.18
N PHE A 149 -7.60 26.13 -27.88
CA PHE A 149 -8.11 27.35 -28.50
C PHE A 149 -7.51 27.52 -29.90
N PRO A 150 -8.28 28.09 -30.85
CA PRO A 150 -7.72 28.55 -32.10
C PRO A 150 -6.58 29.56 -31.88
N PRO A 151 -5.59 29.63 -32.78
CA PRO A 151 -4.42 30.49 -32.58
C PRO A 151 -4.74 32.00 -32.53
N ASP A 152 -5.88 32.41 -33.11
CA ASP A 152 -6.39 33.78 -33.11
C ASP A 152 -7.28 34.11 -31.89
N LYS A 153 -7.46 33.18 -30.94
CA LYS A 153 -8.35 33.35 -29.79
C LYS A 153 -7.65 33.05 -28.49
N VAL A 154 -7.91 33.90 -27.49
CA VAL A 154 -7.38 33.74 -26.14
C VAL A 154 -8.49 33.79 -25.11
N LEU A 155 -8.43 32.89 -24.16
CA LEU A 155 -9.34 32.90 -23.00
C LEU A 155 -8.88 33.95 -21.98
N ARG A 156 -9.79 34.81 -21.57
CA ARG A 156 -9.66 35.67 -20.39
C ARG A 156 -10.70 35.25 -19.37
N THR A 157 -10.30 35.06 -18.12
CA THR A 157 -11.21 34.70 -17.04
C THR A 157 -11.14 35.72 -15.90
N PHE A 158 -12.23 35.89 -15.20
CA PHE A 158 -12.37 36.80 -14.07
C PHE A 158 -13.02 36.03 -12.89
N PRO A 159 -12.24 35.73 -11.86
CA PRO A 159 -10.79 35.99 -11.71
C PRO A 159 -9.93 35.14 -12.67
N SER A 160 -8.72 35.58 -12.94
CA SER A 160 -7.75 34.86 -13.79
C SER A 160 -7.08 33.69 -13.08
N LYS A 161 -7.15 33.67 -11.73
CA LYS A 161 -6.66 32.60 -10.87
C LYS A 161 -7.75 32.15 -9.93
N VAL A 162 -7.73 30.87 -9.61
CA VAL A 162 -8.66 30.25 -8.67
C VAL A 162 -7.87 29.71 -7.49
N GLN A 163 -8.37 29.95 -6.28
CA GLN A 163 -7.79 29.38 -5.08
C GLN A 163 -8.13 27.89 -4.99
N VAL A 164 -7.09 27.08 -4.93
CA VAL A 164 -7.18 25.62 -4.71
C VAL A 164 -6.78 25.35 -3.28
N THR A 165 -7.71 24.90 -2.46
CA THR A 165 -7.47 24.50 -1.07
C THR A 165 -7.51 23.00 -0.97
N PHE A 166 -6.53 22.40 -0.29
CA PHE A 166 -6.36 20.96 -0.22
C PHE A 166 -5.67 20.52 1.08
N GLN A 167 -5.81 19.26 1.42
CA GLN A 167 -5.06 18.62 2.50
C GLN A 167 -3.85 17.88 1.92
N VAL A 168 -2.71 18.04 2.58
CA VAL A 168 -1.44 17.41 2.22
C VAL A 168 -0.68 17.03 3.48
N GLY A 169 0.09 15.95 3.44
CA GLY A 169 1.01 15.61 4.52
C GLY A 169 2.04 16.71 4.76
N LEU A 170 2.37 16.95 6.02
CA LEU A 170 3.33 18.00 6.41
C LEU A 170 4.69 17.80 5.76
N SER A 171 5.11 16.55 5.56
CA SER A 171 6.34 16.18 4.85
C SER A 171 6.38 16.69 3.40
N HIS A 172 5.22 16.76 2.74
CA HIS A 172 5.08 17.21 1.34
C HIS A 172 4.59 18.65 1.21
N PHE A 173 4.29 19.32 2.34
CA PHE A 173 3.68 20.65 2.37
C PHE A 173 4.45 21.71 1.55
N LYS A 174 5.78 21.70 1.64
CA LYS A 174 6.63 22.65 0.90
C LYS A 174 6.79 22.27 -0.57
N ALA A 175 6.74 20.99 -0.89
CA ALA A 175 6.98 20.48 -2.23
C ALA A 175 5.81 20.76 -3.19
N ILE A 176 4.56 20.73 -2.68
CA ILE A 176 3.37 20.96 -3.52
C ILE A 176 3.17 22.48 -3.74
N THR A 177 3.16 22.89 -4.99
CA THR A 177 3.04 24.29 -5.44
C THR A 177 1.85 24.46 -6.39
N ALA A 178 1.57 25.69 -6.82
CA ALA A 178 0.53 25.97 -7.81
C ALA A 178 0.80 25.32 -9.17
N GLU A 179 2.06 25.05 -9.50
CA GLU A 179 2.48 24.45 -10.77
C GLU A 179 2.10 22.96 -10.89
N ASP A 180 1.88 22.30 -9.75
CA ASP A 180 1.47 20.91 -9.69
C ASP A 180 -0.02 20.72 -10.02
N PHE A 181 -0.79 21.81 -10.09
CA PHE A 181 -2.20 21.81 -10.42
C PHE A 181 -2.42 22.38 -11.81
N PHE A 182 -3.35 21.80 -12.53
CA PHE A 182 -3.75 22.32 -13.82
C PHE A 182 -5.25 22.53 -13.89
N ILE A 183 -5.66 23.78 -14.10
CA ILE A 183 -7.03 24.19 -14.34
C ILE A 183 -7.15 24.57 -15.80
N GLY A 184 -7.88 23.78 -16.57
CA GLY A 184 -8.06 23.98 -17.99
C GLY A 184 -9.51 24.07 -18.39
N VAL A 185 -9.84 25.03 -19.24
CA VAL A 185 -11.14 25.17 -19.89
C VAL A 185 -10.94 25.01 -21.40
N THR A 186 -11.61 24.06 -22.01
CA THR A 186 -11.49 23.82 -23.43
C THR A 186 -12.36 24.78 -24.23
N TYR A 187 -11.92 25.12 -25.46
CA TYR A 187 -12.70 25.95 -26.35
C TYR A 187 -14.08 25.34 -26.66
N GLU A 188 -14.15 24.02 -26.82
CA GLU A 188 -15.39 23.28 -27.07
C GLU A 188 -16.36 23.36 -25.88
N GLU A 189 -15.86 23.26 -24.63
CA GLU A 189 -16.68 23.44 -23.43
C GLU A 189 -17.36 24.83 -23.42
N LEU A 190 -16.66 25.88 -23.87
CA LEU A 190 -17.22 27.23 -23.93
C LEU A 190 -18.20 27.43 -25.06
N LEU A 191 -18.00 26.82 -26.24
CA LEU A 191 -18.96 26.87 -27.33
C LEU A 191 -20.30 26.24 -26.98
N ASN A 192 -20.27 25.19 -26.16
CA ASN A 192 -21.46 24.50 -25.67
C ASN A 192 -22.10 25.19 -24.45
N ASN A 193 -21.39 26.14 -23.84
CA ASN A 193 -21.88 26.86 -22.67
C ASN A 193 -22.78 28.04 -23.09
N LYS A 194 -24.01 28.03 -22.65
CA LYS A 194 -24.97 29.11 -22.92
C LYS A 194 -24.95 30.23 -21.88
N GLY A 195 -24.14 30.11 -20.84
CA GLY A 195 -24.01 31.06 -19.73
C GLY A 195 -22.80 31.97 -19.86
N GLU A 196 -22.80 33.06 -19.09
CA GLU A 196 -21.68 34.01 -18.98
C GLU A 196 -20.57 33.47 -18.08
N LYS A 197 -20.84 32.43 -17.28
CA LYS A 197 -19.88 31.76 -16.38
C LYS A 197 -19.53 30.39 -16.85
N CYS A 198 -18.27 30.00 -16.70
CA CYS A 198 -17.84 28.64 -16.96
C CYS A 198 -17.42 27.94 -15.66
N PRO A 199 -17.79 26.66 -15.48
CA PRO A 199 -17.33 25.88 -14.34
C PRO A 199 -15.82 25.58 -14.46
N VAL A 200 -15.14 25.72 -13.33
CA VAL A 200 -13.70 25.49 -13.22
C VAL A 200 -13.44 24.05 -12.77
N LYS A 201 -12.66 23.32 -13.53
CA LYS A 201 -12.34 21.93 -13.23
C LYS A 201 -10.83 21.70 -13.22
N LEU A 202 -10.36 20.99 -12.19
CA LEU A 202 -8.99 20.48 -12.17
C LEU A 202 -8.86 19.35 -13.19
N LYS A 203 -7.90 19.49 -14.09
CA LYS A 203 -7.52 18.45 -15.06
C LYS A 203 -6.34 17.60 -14.54
N SER A 204 -5.56 18.13 -13.59
CA SER A 204 -4.46 17.43 -12.92
C SER A 204 -4.39 17.78 -11.44
N VAL A 205 -4.16 16.76 -10.61
CA VAL A 205 -4.00 16.86 -9.16
C VAL A 205 -2.79 16.03 -8.74
N PRO A 206 -1.88 16.54 -7.90
CA PRO A 206 -0.73 15.77 -7.40
C PRO A 206 -1.14 14.59 -6.53
N ARG A 207 -0.28 13.56 -6.46
CA ARG A 207 -0.58 12.28 -5.81
C ARG A 207 -0.85 12.35 -4.30
N TYR A 208 -0.17 13.25 -3.59
CA TYR A 208 -0.21 13.30 -2.11
C TYR A 208 -1.23 14.31 -1.57
N VAL A 209 -2.21 14.68 -2.41
CA VAL A 209 -3.19 15.72 -2.12
C VAL A 209 -4.58 15.11 -1.98
N ASN A 210 -5.30 15.50 -0.93
CA ASN A 210 -6.66 15.04 -0.64
C ASN A 210 -7.59 16.24 -0.40
N HIS A 211 -8.90 15.99 -0.41
CA HIS A 211 -9.95 16.98 -0.08
C HIS A 211 -9.80 18.31 -0.81
N VAL A 212 -9.58 18.24 -2.13
CA VAL A 212 -9.37 19.43 -2.97
C VAL A 212 -10.67 20.21 -3.14
N ARG A 213 -10.60 21.52 -2.90
CA ARG A 213 -11.71 22.47 -3.07
C ARG A 213 -11.26 23.66 -3.92
N LEU A 214 -12.13 24.11 -4.80
CA LEU A 214 -11.90 25.27 -5.65
C LEU A 214 -12.78 26.43 -5.17
N ASN A 215 -12.19 27.62 -5.15
CA ASN A 215 -12.92 28.84 -4.86
C ASN A 215 -12.41 30.02 -5.74
N PRO A 216 -13.25 30.60 -6.62
CA PRO A 216 -14.61 30.19 -6.96
C PRO A 216 -14.68 28.89 -7.79
N GLN A 217 -15.83 28.22 -7.81
CA GLN A 217 -16.07 27.03 -8.65
C GLN A 217 -16.45 27.38 -10.09
N GLU A 218 -16.85 28.63 -10.31
CA GLU A 218 -17.21 29.18 -11.63
C GLU A 218 -16.55 30.54 -11.80
N VAL A 219 -16.12 30.86 -13.01
CA VAL A 219 -15.53 32.14 -13.36
C VAL A 219 -16.23 32.77 -14.55
N ASP A 220 -16.31 34.10 -14.56
CA ASP A 220 -16.72 34.83 -15.75
C ASP A 220 -15.63 34.72 -16.82
N TYR A 221 -16.00 34.69 -18.08
CA TYR A 221 -15.04 34.54 -19.16
C TYR A 221 -15.32 35.43 -20.36
N LEU A 222 -14.26 35.72 -21.10
CA LEU A 222 -14.30 36.40 -22.37
C LEU A 222 -13.35 35.71 -23.35
N ILE A 223 -13.78 35.50 -24.58
CA ILE A 223 -12.91 35.03 -25.67
C ILE A 223 -12.45 36.26 -26.46
N GLU A 224 -11.18 36.60 -26.32
CA GLU A 224 -10.55 37.73 -26.99
C GLU A 224 -9.96 37.27 -28.32
N GLN A 225 -10.16 38.06 -29.38
CA GLN A 225 -9.57 37.81 -30.68
C GLN A 225 -8.21 38.48 -30.75
N GLN A 226 -7.15 37.72 -31.02
CA GLN A 226 -5.82 38.24 -31.25
C GLN A 226 -5.57 38.49 -32.74
N ILE A 227 -5.08 39.67 -33.11
CA ILE A 227 -4.63 39.94 -34.47
C ILE A 227 -3.24 39.33 -34.61
N ILE A 228 -3.13 38.28 -35.38
CA ILE A 228 -1.83 37.66 -35.72
C ILE A 228 -1.25 38.46 -36.87
N PHE A 229 -0.24 39.24 -36.61
CA PHE A 229 0.59 39.82 -37.67
C PHE A 229 1.51 38.71 -38.17
N ASN A 230 1.27 38.21 -39.37
CA ASN A 230 2.22 37.36 -40.07
C ASN A 230 3.32 38.30 -40.65
N ASP A 231 4.51 38.26 -40.07
CA ASP A 231 5.73 38.82 -40.65
C ASP A 231 6.29 37.88 -41.73
#